data_2a881f0e56862653bae9c99ae2a0a943
#
_entry.id   2a881f0e56862653bae9c99ae2a0a943
#
_cell.length_a   1.000
_cell.length_b   1.000
_cell.length_c   1.000
_cell.angle_alpha   90.00
_cell.angle_beta   90.00
_cell.angle_gamma   90.00
#
_symmetry.space_group_name_H-M   'P 1'
#
loop_
_entity.id
_entity.type
_entity.pdbx_description
1 polymer ?
#
loop_
_entity_poly.entity_id
_entity_poly.type
_entity_poly.pdbx_seq_one_letter_code
_entity_poly.pdbx_strand_id
1 'polypeptide(L)'
;QDFTKPFKEYIRTNHDKDKDMCIDCGRPMGNKERVSIAFMKDMADDLARKKSAFWNCKVDAFLCPACAFVYAASPLGFTLLGQRFAFMNTNSSINQLLACNSRSGKIVTEAEKKEAERYTQWFARMLKQLMDCKVEQLNNIQVILKGTDEKDKYIFSVISNEALQTFNDE
;
A
#
# COMPACT_ATOMS: atom_id res chain seq x y z
N GLN A 1 17.24 -5.84 4.36
CA GLN A 1 17.23 -5.15 5.67
C GLN A 1 16.23 -5.83 6.60
N ASP A 2 16.63 -6.12 7.85
CA ASP A 2 15.71 -6.68 8.86
C ASP A 2 15.00 -5.54 9.59
N PHE A 3 13.68 -5.47 9.46
CA PHE A 3 12.84 -4.48 10.14
C PHE A 3 12.16 -5.04 11.41
N THR A 4 12.20 -6.35 11.62
CA THR A 4 11.47 -7.01 12.71
C THR A 4 12.10 -6.74 14.08
N LYS A 5 13.42 -6.82 14.14
CA LYS A 5 14.14 -6.59 15.40
C LYS A 5 14.03 -5.14 15.87
N PRO A 6 14.32 -4.12 15.05
CA PRO A 6 14.11 -2.71 15.42
C PRO A 6 12.68 -2.41 15.83
N PHE A 7 11.68 -2.97 15.13
CA PHE A 7 10.27 -2.82 15.50
C PHE A 7 9.98 -3.35 16.92
N LYS A 8 10.44 -4.58 17.25
CA LYS A 8 10.23 -5.17 18.57
C LYS A 8 10.91 -4.40 19.68
N GLU A 9 12.08 -3.85 19.44
CA GLU A 9 12.81 -3.03 20.40
C GLU A 9 12.08 -1.69 20.62
N TYR A 10 11.67 -1.03 19.54
CA TYR A 10 10.96 0.24 19.60
C TYR A 10 9.66 0.18 20.41
N ILE A 11 8.81 -0.83 20.19
CA ILE A 11 7.52 -0.93 20.91
C ILE A 11 7.66 -1.26 22.39
N ARG A 12 8.84 -1.71 22.85
CA ARG A 12 9.13 -2.04 24.25
C ARG A 12 9.80 -0.91 25.01
N THR A 13 10.31 0.08 24.31
CA THR A 13 11.07 1.19 24.88
C THR A 13 10.14 2.39 25.11
N ASN A 14 10.37 3.12 26.20
CA ASN A 14 9.69 4.40 26.44
C ASN A 14 10.43 5.52 25.71
N HIS A 15 9.70 6.26 24.89
CA HIS A 15 10.21 7.33 24.03
C HIS A 15 9.82 8.75 24.48
N ASP A 16 9.22 8.92 25.66
CA ASP A 16 8.68 10.22 26.11
C ASP A 16 9.73 11.35 26.18
N LYS A 17 11.01 10.99 26.29
CA LYS A 17 12.13 11.93 26.34
C LYS A 17 12.80 12.17 24.99
N ASP A 18 12.42 11.44 23.97
CA ASP A 18 13.00 11.56 22.63
C ASP A 18 12.47 12.80 21.92
N LYS A 19 13.36 13.47 21.17
CA LYS A 19 13.05 14.75 20.51
C LYS A 19 12.71 14.60 19.04
N ASP A 20 13.17 13.51 18.43
CA ASP A 20 12.90 13.26 17.02
C ASP A 20 11.50 12.68 16.86
N MET A 21 10.79 13.15 15.84
CA MET A 21 9.42 12.73 15.56
C MET A 21 9.35 11.99 14.23
N CYS A 22 8.59 10.89 14.22
CA CYS A 22 8.28 10.19 12.98
C CYS A 22 7.49 11.08 12.04
N ILE A 23 7.92 11.20 10.79
CA ILE A 23 7.24 12.03 9.78
C ILE A 23 5.82 11.55 9.48
N ASP A 24 5.56 10.27 9.64
CA ASP A 24 4.29 9.63 9.32
C ASP A 24 3.31 9.64 10.52
N CYS A 25 3.65 8.99 11.63
CA CYS A 25 2.74 8.82 12.75
C CYS A 25 2.92 9.86 13.87
N GLY A 26 3.91 10.74 13.78
CA GLY A 26 4.19 11.76 14.81
C GLY A 26 4.66 11.21 16.16
N ARG A 27 4.99 9.92 16.27
CA ARG A 27 5.50 9.36 17.52
C ARG A 27 6.97 9.74 17.73
N PRO A 28 7.38 9.98 18.98
CA PRO A 28 8.78 10.23 19.30
C PRO A 28 9.63 8.99 19.04
N MET A 29 10.90 9.20 18.72
CA MET A 29 11.88 8.14 18.47
C MET A 29 13.29 8.60 18.80
N GLY A 30 14.13 7.66 19.24
CA GLY A 30 15.53 7.90 19.51
C GLY A 30 16.34 8.14 18.24
N ASN A 31 17.42 8.91 18.35
CA ASN A 31 18.27 9.25 17.21
C ASN A 31 18.84 8.01 16.49
N LYS A 32 19.12 6.93 17.22
CA LYS A 32 19.66 5.69 16.67
C LYS A 32 18.60 4.79 16.02
N GLU A 33 17.33 5.08 16.25
CA GLU A 33 16.20 4.27 15.77
C GLU A 33 15.61 4.81 14.48
N ARG A 34 16.05 5.98 14.04
CA ARG A 34 15.57 6.63 12.84
C ARG A 34 15.81 5.78 11.60
N VAL A 35 14.77 5.54 10.84
CA VAL A 35 14.85 4.88 9.53
C VAL A 35 14.61 5.93 8.46
N SER A 36 15.61 6.16 7.61
CA SER A 36 15.46 7.07 6.48
C SER A 36 14.37 6.57 5.54
N ILE A 37 13.53 7.47 5.02
CA ILE A 37 12.52 7.15 4.02
C ILE A 37 13.16 6.63 2.72
N ALA A 38 14.45 6.84 2.52
CA ALA A 38 15.22 6.38 1.38
C ALA A 38 15.25 4.85 1.19
N PHE A 39 14.85 4.06 2.20
CA PHE A 39 14.71 2.62 1.98
C PHE A 39 13.57 2.29 0.98
N MET A 40 12.62 3.18 0.82
CA MET A 40 11.61 3.12 -0.24
C MET A 40 12.13 3.91 -1.45
N LYS A 41 12.83 3.24 -2.35
CA LYS A 41 13.52 3.88 -3.49
C LYS A 41 12.60 4.78 -4.33
N ASP A 42 11.35 4.40 -4.52
CA ASP A 42 10.38 5.16 -5.30
C ASP A 42 10.00 6.52 -4.68
N MET A 43 10.29 6.71 -3.39
CA MET A 43 10.02 7.96 -2.66
C MET A 43 11.28 8.81 -2.43
N ALA A 44 12.44 8.29 -2.78
CA ALA A 44 13.71 8.81 -2.33
C ALA A 44 14.65 9.26 -3.46
N ASP A 45 14.12 9.53 -4.63
CA ASP A 45 14.92 9.68 -5.87
C ASP A 45 16.00 10.78 -5.84
N ASP A 46 16.01 11.67 -4.85
CA ASP A 46 17.03 12.73 -4.75
C ASP A 46 17.30 13.26 -3.32
N LEU A 47 17.26 12.40 -2.32
CA LEU A 47 17.48 12.82 -0.91
C LEU A 47 18.85 13.46 -0.68
N ALA A 48 19.85 13.12 -1.49
CA ALA A 48 21.21 13.61 -1.31
C ALA A 48 21.41 15.06 -1.83
N ARG A 49 20.48 15.62 -2.59
CA ARG A 49 20.73 16.83 -3.37
C ARG A 49 19.78 17.99 -3.13
N LYS A 50 18.51 17.75 -2.76
CA LYS A 50 17.51 18.83 -2.66
C LYS A 50 16.72 18.76 -1.37
N LYS A 51 16.58 19.92 -0.72
CA LYS A 51 15.58 20.10 0.32
C LYS A 51 14.19 20.08 -0.30
N SER A 52 13.30 19.25 0.21
CA SER A 52 11.94 19.12 -0.28
C SER A 52 10.94 19.77 0.67
N ALA A 53 9.97 20.48 0.11
CA ALA A 53 8.81 20.98 0.88
C ALA A 53 8.03 19.84 1.55
N PHE A 54 8.00 18.66 0.95
CA PHE A 54 7.38 17.46 1.54
C PHE A 54 8.03 17.02 2.85
N TRP A 55 9.33 17.32 3.03
CA TRP A 55 10.09 16.94 4.22
C TRP A 55 10.40 18.14 5.11
N ASN A 56 9.49 19.11 5.21
CA ASN A 56 9.70 20.33 6.00
C ASN A 56 11.02 21.05 5.63
N CYS A 57 11.32 21.12 4.35
CA CYS A 57 12.56 21.71 3.79
C CYS A 57 13.86 21.05 4.30
N LYS A 58 13.79 19.80 4.75
CA LYS A 58 14.96 18.97 5.09
C LYS A 58 15.37 18.11 3.89
N VAL A 59 16.60 17.61 3.96
CA VAL A 59 17.17 16.73 2.92
C VAL A 59 16.61 15.31 3.03
N ASP A 60 16.24 14.88 4.23
CA ASP A 60 15.74 13.54 4.51
C ASP A 60 14.57 13.61 5.51
N ALA A 61 13.75 12.59 5.50
CA ALA A 61 12.70 12.37 6.47
C ALA A 61 12.89 11.01 7.14
N PHE A 62 12.51 10.93 8.40
CA PHE A 62 12.73 9.74 9.20
C PHE A 62 11.43 9.16 9.70
N LEU A 63 11.34 7.85 9.58
CA LEU A 63 10.28 7.01 10.11
C LEU A 63 10.73 6.37 11.43
N CYS A 64 9.80 6.18 12.34
CA CYS A 64 10.04 5.28 13.45
C CYS A 64 10.08 3.82 12.97
N PRO A 65 10.72 2.90 13.72
CA PRO A 65 10.79 1.50 13.33
C PRO A 65 9.44 0.83 13.11
N ALA A 66 8.38 1.29 13.80
CA ALA A 66 7.04 0.76 13.60
C ALA A 66 6.48 1.12 12.21
N CYS A 67 6.55 2.38 11.81
CA CYS A 67 6.12 2.79 10.48
C CYS A 67 6.99 2.15 9.39
N ALA A 68 8.30 2.10 9.58
CA ALA A 68 9.21 1.45 8.63
C ALA A 68 8.87 -0.04 8.45
N PHE A 69 8.52 -0.75 9.53
CA PHE A 69 8.06 -2.15 9.46
C PHE A 69 6.75 -2.27 8.67
N VAL A 70 5.78 -1.40 8.92
CA VAL A 70 4.50 -1.40 8.19
C VAL A 70 4.72 -1.16 6.70
N TYR A 71 5.53 -0.17 6.35
CA TYR A 71 5.85 0.08 4.93
C TYR A 71 6.60 -1.08 4.27
N ALA A 72 7.54 -1.69 4.97
CA ALA A 72 8.24 -2.87 4.47
C ALA A 72 7.30 -4.08 4.28
N ALA A 73 6.23 -4.17 5.07
CA ALA A 73 5.21 -5.21 4.95
C ALA A 73 4.11 -4.87 3.92
N SER A 74 4.07 -3.66 3.36
CA SER A 74 3.02 -3.22 2.43
C SER A 74 2.81 -4.16 1.22
N PRO A 75 3.85 -4.81 0.64
CA PRO A 75 3.64 -5.76 -0.46
C PRO A 75 2.75 -6.95 -0.10
N LEU A 76 2.62 -7.26 1.20
CA LEU A 76 1.72 -8.34 1.66
C LEU A 76 0.23 -7.98 1.48
N GLY A 77 -0.10 -6.70 1.39
CA GLY A 77 -1.45 -6.22 1.11
C GLY A 77 -1.83 -6.27 -0.37
N PHE A 78 -0.89 -6.53 -1.26
CA PHE A 78 -1.13 -6.62 -2.69
C PHE A 78 -1.43 -8.05 -3.12
N THR A 79 -2.24 -8.19 -4.17
CA THR A 79 -2.47 -9.46 -4.85
C THR A 79 -1.49 -9.61 -6.00
N LEU A 80 -0.75 -10.72 -6.06
CA LEU A 80 0.16 -11.00 -7.17
C LEU A 80 -0.63 -11.64 -8.33
N LEU A 81 -0.63 -10.97 -9.47
CA LEU A 81 -1.28 -11.39 -10.71
C LEU A 81 -0.20 -11.60 -11.79
N GLY A 82 0.34 -12.81 -11.87
CA GLY A 82 1.47 -13.07 -12.77
C GLY A 82 2.71 -12.27 -12.36
N GLN A 83 3.11 -11.31 -13.20
CA GLN A 83 4.24 -10.42 -12.96
C GLN A 83 3.81 -9.00 -12.51
N ARG A 84 2.62 -8.86 -11.95
CA ARG A 84 2.13 -7.57 -11.44
C ARG A 84 1.53 -7.70 -10.06
N PHE A 85 1.78 -6.70 -9.27
CA PHE A 85 1.07 -6.49 -8.02
C PHE A 85 -0.17 -5.66 -8.28
N ALA A 86 -1.31 -6.09 -7.74
CA ALA A 86 -2.57 -5.39 -7.84
C ALA A 86 -3.13 -5.06 -6.44
N PHE A 87 -3.68 -3.86 -6.31
CA PHE A 87 -4.33 -3.42 -5.09
C PHE A 87 -5.57 -2.60 -5.44
N MET A 88 -6.66 -2.86 -4.72
CA MET A 88 -7.91 -2.11 -4.88
C MET A 88 -8.14 -1.22 -3.65
N ASN A 89 -8.09 0.08 -3.87
CA ASN A 89 -8.47 1.07 -2.85
C ASN A 89 -9.94 1.44 -3.02
N THR A 90 -10.76 0.96 -2.09
CA THR A 90 -12.22 1.15 -2.13
C THR A 90 -12.66 2.50 -1.57
N ASN A 91 -11.75 3.31 -1.02
CA ASN A 91 -12.06 4.56 -0.32
C ASN A 91 -13.20 4.43 0.72
N SER A 92 -13.29 3.28 1.34
CA SER A 92 -14.36 2.91 2.27
C SER A 92 -13.79 2.39 3.60
N SER A 93 -14.56 1.64 4.37
CA SER A 93 -14.11 1.08 5.64
C SER A 93 -12.93 0.11 5.47
N ILE A 94 -12.12 -0.03 6.52
CA ILE A 94 -11.01 -0.99 6.56
C ILE A 94 -11.49 -2.43 6.30
N ASN A 95 -12.69 -2.78 6.79
CA ASN A 95 -13.24 -4.11 6.57
C ASN A 95 -13.51 -4.39 5.09
N GLN A 96 -14.03 -3.41 4.37
CA GLN A 96 -14.25 -3.51 2.93
C GLN A 96 -12.94 -3.56 2.16
N LEU A 97 -11.98 -2.73 2.54
CA LEU A 97 -10.64 -2.73 1.96
C LEU A 97 -9.97 -4.11 2.12
N LEU A 98 -10.04 -4.69 3.31
CA LEU A 98 -9.51 -6.02 3.59
C LEU A 98 -10.26 -7.10 2.81
N ALA A 99 -11.59 -7.05 2.73
CA ALA A 99 -12.39 -8.00 1.97
C ALA A 99 -11.99 -8.03 0.49
N CYS A 100 -11.85 -6.85 -0.13
CA CYS A 100 -11.48 -6.73 -1.54
C CYS A 100 -10.03 -7.17 -1.84
N ASN A 101 -9.11 -7.01 -0.90
CA ASN A 101 -7.72 -7.37 -1.09
C ASN A 101 -7.33 -8.67 -0.37
N SER A 102 -8.27 -9.32 0.34
CA SER A 102 -7.99 -10.58 1.01
C SER A 102 -7.71 -11.69 -0.03
N ARG A 103 -6.69 -12.49 0.26
CA ARG A 103 -6.31 -13.66 -0.55
C ARG A 103 -7.34 -14.81 -0.45
N SER A 104 -8.58 -14.52 -0.12
CA SER A 104 -9.66 -15.47 0.08
C SER A 104 -10.10 -16.07 -1.25
N GLY A 105 -9.42 -17.09 -1.65
CA GLY A 105 -9.69 -17.88 -2.85
C GLY A 105 -8.38 -18.21 -3.54
N LYS A 106 -8.14 -19.49 -3.71
CA LYS A 106 -7.00 -20.01 -4.46
C LYS A 106 -6.82 -19.14 -5.71
N ILE A 107 -5.75 -18.34 -5.73
CA ILE A 107 -5.26 -17.81 -6.97
C ILE A 107 -4.95 -19.08 -7.76
N VAL A 108 -5.79 -19.37 -8.75
CA VAL A 108 -5.53 -20.47 -9.65
C VAL A 108 -4.27 -20.09 -10.37
N THR A 109 -3.16 -20.62 -9.89
CA THR A 109 -1.88 -20.64 -10.57
C THR A 109 -1.99 -21.64 -11.71
N GLU A 110 -2.95 -21.46 -12.59
CA GLU A 110 -2.90 -22.06 -13.89
C GLU A 110 -1.83 -21.31 -14.65
N ALA A 111 -0.67 -21.95 -14.79
CA ALA A 111 0.51 -21.41 -15.45
C ALA A 111 0.30 -20.99 -16.91
N GLU A 112 -0.88 -21.26 -17.48
CA GLU A 112 -1.20 -21.13 -18.90
C GLU A 112 -2.13 -19.97 -19.25
N LYS A 113 -2.75 -19.30 -18.26
CA LYS A 113 -3.62 -18.15 -18.59
C LYS A 113 -2.81 -16.89 -18.90
N LYS A 114 -3.14 -16.23 -20.00
CA LYS A 114 -2.54 -14.94 -20.35
C LYS A 114 -2.75 -13.93 -19.21
N GLU A 115 -1.80 -13.05 -18.99
CA GLU A 115 -1.82 -12.05 -17.91
C GLU A 115 -3.10 -11.19 -17.90
N ALA A 116 -3.61 -10.83 -19.09
CA ALA A 116 -4.85 -10.10 -19.26
C ALA A 116 -6.08 -10.85 -18.69
N GLU A 117 -6.14 -12.17 -18.89
CA GLU A 117 -7.25 -13.00 -18.35
C GLU A 117 -7.20 -13.08 -16.83
N ARG A 118 -6.01 -13.16 -16.24
CA ARG A 118 -5.85 -13.16 -14.78
C ARG A 118 -6.30 -11.84 -14.16
N TYR A 119 -5.94 -10.72 -14.79
CA TYR A 119 -6.38 -9.40 -14.36
C TYR A 119 -7.91 -9.27 -14.41
N THR A 120 -8.54 -9.65 -15.55
CA THR A 120 -9.99 -9.57 -15.72
C THR A 120 -10.73 -10.43 -14.69
N GLN A 121 -10.26 -11.65 -14.44
CA GLN A 121 -10.87 -12.54 -13.45
C GLN A 121 -10.72 -12.00 -12.02
N TRP A 122 -9.55 -11.48 -11.67
CA TRP A 122 -9.33 -10.84 -10.37
C TRP A 122 -10.23 -9.63 -10.21
N PHE A 123 -10.30 -8.77 -11.20
CA PHE A 123 -11.10 -7.56 -11.21
C PHE A 123 -12.60 -7.86 -11.08
N ALA A 124 -13.13 -8.80 -11.87
CA ALA A 124 -14.52 -9.22 -11.79
C ALA A 124 -14.88 -9.79 -10.40
N ARG A 125 -13.96 -10.56 -9.81
CA ARG A 125 -14.16 -11.10 -8.44
C ARG A 125 -14.21 -9.98 -7.41
N MET A 126 -13.33 -9.00 -7.52
CA MET A 126 -13.27 -7.87 -6.59
C MET A 126 -14.53 -6.99 -6.71
N LEU A 127 -15.00 -6.73 -7.94
CA LEU A 127 -16.27 -6.04 -8.16
C LEU A 127 -17.44 -6.79 -7.54
N LYS A 128 -17.53 -8.10 -7.76
CA LYS A 128 -18.58 -8.92 -7.16
C LYS A 128 -18.57 -8.85 -5.63
N GLN A 129 -17.38 -8.92 -5.00
CA GLN A 129 -17.29 -8.79 -3.54
C GLN A 129 -17.73 -7.41 -3.05
N LEU A 130 -17.44 -6.35 -3.78
CA LEU A 130 -17.93 -5.01 -3.45
C LEU A 130 -19.46 -4.93 -3.53
N MET A 131 -20.06 -5.49 -4.55
CA MET A 131 -21.52 -5.53 -4.73
C MET A 131 -22.20 -6.37 -3.62
N ASP A 132 -21.64 -7.51 -3.26
CA ASP A 132 -22.15 -8.38 -2.20
C ASP A 132 -22.07 -7.71 -0.80
N CYS A 133 -21.16 -6.77 -0.59
CA CYS A 133 -20.97 -6.07 0.69
C CYS A 133 -22.03 -4.99 1.01
N LYS A 134 -23.07 -4.79 0.18
CA LYS A 134 -24.11 -3.76 0.35
C LYS A 134 -23.54 -2.40 0.76
N VAL A 135 -22.67 -1.87 -0.06
CA VAL A 135 -22.04 -0.59 0.20
C VAL A 135 -23.06 0.52 -0.03
N GLU A 136 -23.55 1.12 1.05
CA GLU A 136 -24.54 2.22 0.98
C GLU A 136 -24.02 3.46 0.23
N GLN A 137 -22.70 3.61 0.14
CA GLN A 137 -22.05 4.65 -0.66
C GLN A 137 -20.83 4.06 -1.35
N LEU A 138 -20.94 3.76 -2.62
CA LEU A 138 -19.81 3.44 -3.47
C LEU A 138 -19.06 4.74 -3.78
N ASN A 139 -17.90 4.90 -3.19
CA ASN A 139 -16.97 5.97 -3.56
C ASN A 139 -16.17 5.54 -4.80
N ASN A 140 -15.50 6.49 -5.44
CA ASN A 140 -14.59 6.18 -6.54
C ASN A 140 -13.54 5.15 -6.08
N ILE A 141 -13.44 4.05 -6.83
CA ILE A 141 -12.50 2.97 -6.55
C ILE A 141 -11.22 3.20 -7.34
N GLN A 142 -10.09 3.10 -6.66
CA GLN A 142 -8.80 3.16 -7.31
C GLN A 142 -8.23 1.74 -7.45
N VAL A 143 -7.84 1.38 -8.65
CA VAL A 143 -7.09 0.16 -8.94
C VAL A 143 -5.64 0.55 -9.19
N ILE A 144 -4.74 -0.01 -8.41
CA ILE A 144 -3.31 0.26 -8.47
C ILE A 144 -2.62 -1.01 -8.95
N LEU A 145 -1.87 -0.89 -10.03
CA LEU A 145 -1.05 -1.96 -10.57
C LEU A 145 0.43 -1.55 -10.54
N LYS A 146 1.29 -2.46 -10.12
CA LYS A 146 2.74 -2.28 -10.14
C LYS A 146 3.37 -3.55 -10.69
N GLY A 147 4.23 -3.42 -11.68
CA GLY A 147 5.04 -4.53 -12.14
C GLY A 147 6.03 -5.01 -11.08
N THR A 148 6.52 -6.23 -11.23
CA THR A 148 7.52 -6.80 -10.32
C THR A 148 8.92 -6.26 -10.58
N ASP A 149 9.15 -5.69 -11.76
CA ASP A 149 10.43 -5.08 -12.10
C ASP A 149 10.56 -3.68 -11.45
N GLU A 150 11.75 -3.34 -10.97
CA GLU A 150 12.01 -2.01 -10.35
C GLU A 150 11.73 -0.84 -11.32
N LYS A 151 11.85 -1.09 -12.62
CA LYS A 151 11.63 -0.09 -13.67
C LYS A 151 10.16 0.13 -14.03
N ASP A 152 9.28 -0.79 -13.62
CA ASP A 152 7.87 -0.68 -13.92
C ASP A 152 7.23 0.43 -13.10
N LYS A 153 6.51 1.31 -13.79
CA LYS A 153 5.77 2.39 -13.14
C LYS A 153 4.46 1.88 -12.55
N TYR A 154 3.98 2.58 -11.53
CA TYR A 154 2.62 2.38 -11.05
C TYR A 154 1.61 2.83 -12.10
N ILE A 155 0.58 2.01 -12.30
CA ILE A 155 -0.58 2.34 -13.13
C ILE A 155 -1.76 2.55 -12.18
N PHE A 156 -2.39 3.71 -12.28
CA PHE A 156 -3.56 4.06 -11.48
C PHE A 156 -4.77 4.14 -12.42
N SER A 157 -5.81 3.38 -12.10
CA SER A 157 -7.10 3.45 -12.78
C SER A 157 -8.16 3.80 -11.76
N VAL A 158 -9.09 4.68 -12.11
CA VAL A 158 -10.20 5.08 -11.26
C VAL A 158 -11.49 4.61 -11.90
N ILE A 159 -12.33 3.91 -11.12
CA ILE A 159 -13.67 3.51 -11.51
C ILE A 159 -14.62 4.50 -10.81
N SER A 160 -15.36 5.27 -11.61
CA SER A 160 -16.32 6.21 -11.07
C SER A 160 -17.50 5.51 -10.42
N ASN A 161 -18.13 6.19 -9.47
CA ASN A 161 -19.35 5.71 -8.83
C ASN A 161 -20.48 5.46 -9.86
N GLU A 162 -20.57 6.30 -10.89
CA GLU A 162 -21.57 6.15 -11.96
C GLU A 162 -21.38 4.84 -12.73
N ALA A 163 -20.12 4.48 -13.07
CA ALA A 163 -19.83 3.21 -13.70
C ALA A 163 -20.20 2.02 -12.81
N LEU A 164 -19.98 2.10 -11.50
CA LEU A 164 -20.35 1.05 -10.55
C LEU A 164 -21.86 0.90 -10.40
N GLN A 165 -22.62 2.00 -10.45
CA GLN A 165 -24.08 1.95 -10.40
C GLN A 165 -24.65 1.26 -11.63
N THR A 166 -24.11 1.53 -12.82
CA THR A 166 -24.54 0.86 -14.06
C THR A 166 -24.38 -0.66 -13.99
N PHE A 167 -23.33 -1.16 -13.33
CA PHE A 167 -23.13 -2.60 -13.11
C PHE A 167 -24.10 -3.20 -12.08
N ASN A 168 -24.69 -2.40 -11.21
CA ASN A 168 -25.66 -2.86 -10.22
C ASN A 168 -27.08 -2.97 -10.76
N ASP A 169 -27.40 -2.23 -11.83
CA ASP A 169 -28.74 -2.13 -12.41
C ASP A 169 -29.00 -3.19 -13.50
N GLU A 170 -27.97 -3.95 -13.91
CA GLU A 170 -28.04 -5.11 -14.80
C GLU A 170 -28.04 -6.45 -14.01
#